data_830f5524dca8561a665712edd80e878f
#
_entry.id   830f5524dca8561a665712edd80e878f
#
_cell.length_a   1.000
_cell.length_b   1.000
_cell.length_c   1.000
_cell.angle_alpha   90.00
_cell.angle_beta   90.00
_cell.angle_gamma   90.00
#
_symmetry.space_group_name_H-M   'P 1'
#
loop_
_entity.id
_entity.type
_entity.pdbx_description
1 polymer ?
#
loop_
_entity_poly.entity_id
_entity_poly.type
_entity_poly.pdbx_seq_one_letter_code
_entity_poly.pdbx_strand_id
1 'polypeptide(L)'
;QERFQIRSGSTNFQATVVGTWPDFAKVRNAEPEKGSFFTWDDVTAKRRVAVLGYGVAEDLFGTDDPLGQRIRINGIPFTVIGVLPDKGDQGFVSTNYQVFVPLSTYLQRLARPEAGEAKVNTIYLQGASRDRLKDLQERLTRFLAERHGLTDPNDYDFSVANQQDALESVNATTRTLTLFLGGVAA
;
A
#
# COMPACT_ATOMS: atom_id res chain seq x y z
N GLN A 1 7.22 -3.61 2.47
CA GLN A 1 6.06 -4.29 3.08
C GLN A 1 6.37 -5.77 3.25
N GLU A 2 5.94 -6.35 4.37
CA GLU A 2 6.12 -7.77 4.69
C GLU A 2 4.92 -8.29 5.49
N ARG A 3 4.73 -9.62 5.50
CA ARG A 3 3.70 -10.26 6.32
C ARG A 3 4.21 -10.48 7.74
N PHE A 4 3.41 -10.03 8.71
CA PHE A 4 3.69 -10.21 10.14
C PHE A 4 2.49 -10.80 10.86
N GLN A 5 2.81 -11.44 11.98
CA GLN A 5 1.81 -11.85 12.95
C GLN A 5 1.34 -10.63 13.76
N ILE A 6 0.04 -10.38 13.74
CA ILE A 6 -0.62 -9.32 14.51
C ILE A 6 -1.41 -9.99 15.65
N ARG A 7 -1.30 -9.47 16.86
CA ARG A 7 -2.05 -9.98 18.03
C ARG A 7 -2.76 -8.85 18.75
N SER A 8 -4.02 -9.13 19.14
CA SER A 8 -4.78 -8.31 20.08
C SER A 8 -5.44 -9.24 21.10
N GLY A 9 -5.10 -9.11 22.37
CA GLY A 9 -5.58 -10.06 23.40
C GLY A 9 -5.23 -11.51 23.07
N SER A 10 -6.25 -12.34 22.93
CA SER A 10 -6.15 -13.76 22.52
C SER A 10 -6.20 -13.97 21.02
N THR A 11 -6.62 -12.96 20.24
CA THR A 11 -6.76 -13.04 18.78
C THR A 11 -5.42 -12.88 18.09
N ASN A 12 -5.20 -13.69 17.06
CA ASN A 12 -3.96 -13.76 16.31
C ASN A 12 -4.28 -13.84 14.82
N PHE A 13 -3.69 -12.96 14.02
CA PHE A 13 -3.95 -12.83 12.61
C PHE A 13 -2.66 -12.52 11.84
N GLN A 14 -2.57 -12.95 10.57
CA GLN A 14 -1.45 -12.58 9.70
C GLN A 14 -1.90 -11.50 8.72
N ALA A 15 -1.24 -10.33 8.76
CA ALA A 15 -1.49 -9.25 7.84
C ALA A 15 -0.21 -8.71 7.20
N THR A 16 -0.37 -8.06 6.06
CA THR A 16 0.71 -7.31 5.44
C THR A 16 0.90 -5.98 6.16
N VAL A 17 2.09 -5.75 6.71
CA VAL A 17 2.44 -4.47 7.32
C VAL A 17 3.19 -3.60 6.33
N VAL A 18 2.70 -2.40 6.14
CA VAL A 18 3.23 -1.41 5.20
C VAL A 18 3.82 -0.24 5.97
N GLY A 19 5.14 -0.07 5.90
CA GLY A 19 5.79 1.15 6.35
C GLY A 19 5.64 2.23 5.29
N THR A 20 5.03 3.36 5.61
CA THR A 20 4.77 4.43 4.63
C THR A 20 4.87 5.82 5.23
N TRP A 21 4.75 6.85 4.37
CA TRP A 21 4.67 8.26 4.74
C TRP A 21 3.22 8.70 4.93
N PRO A 22 2.95 9.81 5.66
CA PRO A 22 1.60 10.34 5.85
C PRO A 22 0.85 10.64 4.56
N ASP A 23 1.55 11.09 3.53
CA ASP A 23 0.97 11.42 2.23
C ASP A 23 0.33 10.23 1.51
N PHE A 24 0.62 9.00 1.92
CA PHE A 24 0.00 7.80 1.39
C PHE A 24 -1.54 7.86 1.47
N ALA A 25 -2.08 8.36 2.58
CA ALA A 25 -3.52 8.48 2.78
C ALA A 25 -4.15 9.30 1.64
N LYS A 26 -3.54 10.44 1.31
CA LYS A 26 -4.00 11.34 0.24
C LYS A 26 -3.76 10.75 -1.15
N VAL A 27 -2.54 10.26 -1.43
CA VAL A 27 -2.15 9.75 -2.75
C VAL A 27 -2.97 8.52 -3.16
N ARG A 28 -3.32 7.67 -2.19
CA ARG A 28 -4.09 6.44 -2.40
C ARG A 28 -5.58 6.58 -2.07
N ASN A 29 -6.03 7.80 -1.75
CA ASN A 29 -7.39 8.05 -1.28
C ASN A 29 -7.77 7.08 -0.13
N ALA A 30 -6.83 6.88 0.81
CA ALA A 30 -6.95 5.95 1.92
C ALA A 30 -7.07 6.72 3.25
N GLU A 31 -7.95 7.73 3.27
CA GLU A 31 -8.27 8.45 4.49
C GLU A 31 -9.05 7.52 5.45
N PRO A 32 -8.70 7.51 6.75
CA PRO A 32 -9.41 6.70 7.73
C PRO A 32 -10.89 7.11 7.85
N GLU A 33 -11.76 6.11 7.97
CA GLU A 33 -13.17 6.30 8.30
C GLU A 33 -13.34 6.59 9.80
N LYS A 34 -12.50 5.93 10.63
CA LYS A 34 -12.47 6.15 12.08
C LYS A 34 -11.08 6.59 12.50
N GLY A 35 -11.01 7.59 13.38
CA GLY A 35 -9.74 8.12 13.88
C GLY A 35 -8.98 8.96 12.86
N SER A 36 -7.65 8.83 12.80
CA SER A 36 -6.80 9.61 11.92
C SER A 36 -5.64 8.78 11.36
N PHE A 37 -5.06 9.23 10.25
CA PHE A 37 -3.78 8.70 9.79
C PHE A 37 -2.65 9.34 10.60
N PHE A 38 -1.49 8.69 10.66
CA PHE A 38 -0.33 9.25 11.35
C PHE A 38 0.25 10.48 10.62
N THR A 39 0.90 11.33 11.37
CA THR A 39 1.45 12.61 10.91
C THR A 39 2.97 12.54 10.70
N TRP A 40 3.55 13.61 10.16
CA TRP A 40 5.00 13.77 10.07
C TRP A 40 5.68 13.82 11.43
N ASP A 41 4.99 14.31 12.48
CA ASP A 41 5.49 14.28 13.85
C ASP A 41 5.60 12.84 14.36
N ASP A 42 4.66 11.96 14.01
CA ASP A 42 4.72 10.54 14.35
C ASP A 42 5.89 9.84 13.65
N VAL A 43 6.15 10.21 12.40
CA VAL A 43 7.30 9.71 11.63
C VAL A 43 8.62 10.16 12.26
N THR A 44 8.75 11.45 12.57
CA THR A 44 9.98 12.04 13.15
C THR A 44 10.26 11.48 14.54
N ALA A 45 9.21 11.38 15.37
CA ALA A 45 9.29 10.82 16.70
C ALA A 45 9.34 9.28 16.73
N LYS A 46 9.26 8.63 15.56
CA LYS A 46 9.23 7.16 15.41
C LYS A 46 8.18 6.52 16.33
N ARG A 47 6.99 7.11 16.38
CA ARG A 47 5.90 6.64 17.23
C ARG A 47 5.40 5.27 16.77
N ARG A 48 5.07 4.43 17.75
CA ARG A 48 4.49 3.10 17.50
C ARG A 48 2.98 3.20 17.40
N VAL A 49 2.51 3.80 16.31
CA VAL A 49 1.10 3.96 15.96
C VAL A 49 0.80 3.14 14.71
N ALA A 50 -0.44 2.68 14.59
CA ALA A 50 -0.90 1.86 13.47
C ALA A 50 -2.27 2.31 12.99
N VAL A 51 -2.46 2.31 11.66
CA VAL A 51 -3.76 2.43 11.01
C VAL A 51 -4.10 1.08 10.42
N LEU A 52 -5.29 0.58 10.73
CA LEU A 52 -5.74 -0.75 10.29
C LEU A 52 -6.58 -0.65 9.02
N GLY A 53 -6.42 -1.58 8.11
CA GLY A 53 -7.43 -1.84 7.10
C GLY A 53 -8.70 -2.40 7.74
N TYR A 54 -9.85 -2.20 7.09
CA TYR A 54 -11.16 -2.62 7.60
C TYR A 54 -11.20 -4.08 8.05
N GLY A 55 -10.79 -5.01 7.18
CA GLY A 55 -10.81 -6.45 7.49
C GLY A 55 -9.89 -6.83 8.66
N VAL A 56 -8.72 -6.17 8.79
CA VAL A 56 -7.85 -6.40 9.96
C VAL A 56 -8.51 -5.95 11.25
N ALA A 57 -9.21 -4.80 11.23
CA ALA A 57 -9.91 -4.29 12.40
C ALA A 57 -11.06 -5.22 12.79
N GLU A 58 -11.84 -5.70 11.82
CA GLU A 58 -12.94 -6.64 12.03
C GLU A 58 -12.44 -7.97 12.60
N ASP A 59 -11.38 -8.55 12.02
CA ASP A 59 -10.81 -9.83 12.47
C ASP A 59 -10.21 -9.76 13.89
N LEU A 60 -9.61 -8.61 14.27
CA LEU A 60 -8.97 -8.47 15.58
C LEU A 60 -9.93 -8.04 16.69
N PHE A 61 -10.94 -7.23 16.38
CA PHE A 61 -11.78 -6.56 17.37
C PHE A 61 -13.27 -6.86 17.21
N GLY A 62 -13.70 -7.42 16.07
CA GLY A 62 -15.12 -7.66 15.80
C GLY A 62 -15.92 -6.35 15.87
N THR A 63 -16.84 -6.28 16.83
CA THR A 63 -17.69 -5.12 17.07
C THR A 63 -17.09 -4.09 18.04
N ASP A 64 -15.96 -4.41 18.68
CA ASP A 64 -15.32 -3.52 19.65
C ASP A 64 -14.61 -2.36 18.94
N ASP A 65 -14.54 -1.20 19.59
CA ASP A 65 -13.82 -0.05 19.05
C ASP A 65 -12.30 -0.29 19.08
N PRO A 66 -11.63 -0.32 17.91
CA PRO A 66 -10.19 -0.54 17.84
C PRO A 66 -9.37 0.70 18.20
N LEU A 67 -9.95 1.92 18.23
CA LEU A 67 -9.19 3.14 18.48
C LEU A 67 -8.61 3.17 19.91
N GLY A 68 -7.34 3.54 20.01
CA GLY A 68 -6.60 3.56 21.28
C GLY A 68 -6.19 2.17 21.80
N GLN A 69 -6.67 1.10 21.21
CA GLN A 69 -6.31 -0.26 21.59
C GLN A 69 -4.86 -0.59 21.22
N ARG A 70 -4.29 -1.54 21.94
CA ARG A 70 -2.91 -2.00 21.70
C ARG A 70 -2.91 -3.29 20.92
N ILE A 71 -2.20 -3.30 19.81
CA ILE A 71 -1.88 -4.50 19.04
C ILE A 71 -0.38 -4.81 19.15
N ARG A 72 0.00 -6.05 18.92
CA ARG A 72 1.41 -6.44 18.79
C ARG A 72 1.69 -6.89 17.37
N ILE A 73 2.63 -6.21 16.71
CA ILE A 73 3.16 -6.56 15.40
C ILE A 73 4.51 -7.24 15.63
N ASN A 74 4.64 -8.51 15.31
CA ASN A 74 5.86 -9.28 15.60
C ASN A 74 6.35 -9.13 17.06
N GLY A 75 5.40 -9.14 18.02
CA GLY A 75 5.68 -8.96 19.45
C GLY A 75 5.85 -7.51 19.91
N ILE A 76 6.04 -6.55 19.02
CA ILE A 76 6.25 -5.13 19.32
C ILE A 76 4.89 -4.43 19.48
N PRO A 77 4.65 -3.70 20.58
CA PRO A 77 3.37 -3.03 20.80
C PRO A 77 3.22 -1.77 19.94
N PHE A 78 2.04 -1.62 19.31
CA PHE A 78 1.57 -0.44 18.59
C PHE A 78 0.22 -0.02 19.13
N THR A 79 -0.10 1.27 19.05
CA THR A 79 -1.42 1.82 19.37
C THR A 79 -2.20 2.05 18.08
N VAL A 80 -3.42 1.57 18.01
CA VAL A 80 -4.31 1.82 16.86
C VAL A 80 -4.83 3.25 16.95
N ILE A 81 -4.64 4.03 15.87
CA ILE A 81 -5.07 5.43 15.79
C ILE A 81 -6.09 5.70 14.68
N GLY A 82 -6.30 4.74 13.80
CA GLY A 82 -7.27 4.88 12.73
C GLY A 82 -7.63 3.54 12.09
N VAL A 83 -8.78 3.53 11.42
CA VAL A 83 -9.28 2.40 10.63
C VAL A 83 -9.69 2.92 9.26
N LEU A 84 -9.21 2.29 8.19
CA LEU A 84 -9.58 2.61 6.82
C LEU A 84 -11.01 2.11 6.52
N PRO A 85 -11.72 2.79 5.60
CA PRO A 85 -13.02 2.31 5.13
C PRO A 85 -12.89 0.99 4.39
N ASP A 86 -13.98 0.22 4.39
CA ASP A 86 -14.09 -0.94 3.51
C ASP A 86 -14.14 -0.48 2.04
N LYS A 87 -13.13 -0.86 1.28
CA LYS A 87 -13.08 -0.61 -0.16
C LYS A 87 -13.50 -1.82 -1.00
N GLY A 88 -14.00 -2.87 -0.34
CA GLY A 88 -14.25 -4.14 -0.98
C GLY A 88 -12.96 -4.78 -1.53
N ASP A 89 -13.13 -5.92 -2.18
CA ASP A 89 -12.00 -6.59 -2.87
C ASP A 89 -11.80 -6.07 -4.30
N GLN A 90 -12.07 -4.78 -4.52
CA GLN A 90 -11.95 -4.17 -5.84
C GLN A 90 -10.49 -3.88 -6.18
N GLY A 91 -9.90 -4.77 -6.97
CA GLY A 91 -8.64 -4.58 -7.64
C GLY A 91 -7.44 -5.24 -6.97
N PHE A 92 -6.31 -5.14 -7.66
CA PHE A 92 -5.07 -5.86 -7.37
C PHE A 92 -4.39 -5.51 -6.03
N VAL A 93 -4.88 -4.54 -5.27
CA VAL A 93 -4.31 -4.16 -3.96
C VAL A 93 -5.44 -3.74 -3.02
N SER A 94 -6.07 -4.71 -2.37
CA SER A 94 -7.00 -4.44 -1.27
C SER A 94 -6.23 -3.91 -0.06
N THR A 95 -6.61 -2.73 0.45
CA THR A 95 -6.09 -2.17 1.69
C THR A 95 -6.74 -2.79 2.93
N ASN A 96 -7.80 -3.59 2.75
CA ASN A 96 -8.61 -4.15 3.83
C ASN A 96 -7.81 -5.05 4.78
N TYR A 97 -6.83 -5.79 4.25
CA TYR A 97 -5.99 -6.71 5.03
C TYR A 97 -4.55 -6.21 5.21
N GLN A 98 -4.40 -4.89 5.32
CA GLN A 98 -3.12 -4.25 5.55
C GLN A 98 -3.10 -3.46 6.85
N VAL A 99 -1.91 -3.34 7.45
CA VAL A 99 -1.65 -2.47 8.61
C VAL A 99 -0.61 -1.45 8.20
N PHE A 100 -0.91 -0.18 8.40
CA PHE A 100 -0.02 0.92 8.03
C PHE A 100 0.65 1.49 9.27
N VAL A 101 1.97 1.66 9.19
CA VAL A 101 2.78 2.23 10.26
C VAL A 101 3.75 3.28 9.69
N PRO A 102 4.24 4.23 10.49
CA PRO A 102 5.25 5.19 10.01
C PRO A 102 6.49 4.47 9.48
N LEU A 103 6.97 4.87 8.30
CA LEU A 103 8.11 4.22 7.62
C LEU A 103 9.35 4.18 8.51
N SER A 104 9.64 5.25 9.24
CA SER A 104 10.78 5.30 10.17
C SER A 104 10.67 4.25 11.29
N THR A 105 9.46 4.03 11.82
CA THR A 105 9.19 3.00 12.82
C THR A 105 9.30 1.60 12.22
N TYR A 106 8.78 1.42 11.01
CA TYR A 106 8.89 0.16 10.27
C TYR A 106 10.36 -0.25 10.08
N LEU A 107 11.17 0.66 9.51
CA LEU A 107 12.58 0.40 9.24
C LEU A 107 13.38 0.14 10.52
N GLN A 108 13.07 0.82 11.61
CA GLN A 108 13.81 0.67 12.86
C GLN A 108 13.41 -0.58 13.65
N ARG A 109 12.15 -1.02 13.57
CA ARG A 109 11.59 -2.01 14.49
C ARG A 109 11.13 -3.31 13.84
N LEU A 110 10.67 -3.25 12.60
CA LEU A 110 10.04 -4.39 11.92
C LEU A 110 10.89 -4.92 10.76
N ALA A 111 11.47 -4.02 9.97
CA ALA A 111 12.36 -4.44 8.90
C ALA A 111 13.56 -5.19 9.47
N ARG A 112 13.87 -6.33 8.89
CA ARG A 112 15.15 -7.00 9.09
C ARG A 112 16.09 -6.43 8.04
N PRO A 113 17.08 -5.60 8.40
CA PRO A 113 18.06 -5.15 7.41
C PRO A 113 18.91 -6.36 7.01
N GLU A 114 18.62 -6.94 5.87
CA GLU A 114 19.62 -7.73 5.18
C GLU A 114 20.65 -6.74 4.65
N ALA A 115 21.85 -6.79 5.27
CA ALA A 115 23.06 -6.07 4.86
C ALA A 115 22.86 -4.70 4.17
N GLY A 116 22.61 -3.67 4.98
CA GLY A 116 23.14 -2.34 4.66
C GLY A 116 22.21 -1.34 3.98
N GLU A 117 21.16 -1.70 3.28
CA GLU A 117 20.34 -0.72 2.55
C GLU A 117 18.83 -0.88 2.78
N ALA A 118 18.18 0.21 3.19
CA ALA A 118 16.73 0.28 3.25
C ALA A 118 16.17 0.34 1.81
N LYS A 119 15.61 -0.77 1.32
CA LYS A 119 15.00 -0.82 -0.01
C LYS A 119 13.57 -0.30 0.04
N VAL A 120 13.23 0.59 -0.89
CA VAL A 120 11.86 1.02 -1.15
C VAL A 120 11.27 0.13 -2.23
N ASN A 121 10.21 -0.61 -1.89
CA ASN A 121 9.58 -1.54 -2.83
C ASN A 121 8.66 -0.82 -3.83
N THR A 122 7.97 0.24 -3.40
CA THR A 122 6.98 0.93 -4.23
C THR A 122 6.93 2.41 -3.88
N ILE A 123 6.90 3.25 -4.90
CA ILE A 123 6.68 4.70 -4.78
C ILE A 123 5.35 5.02 -5.46
N TYR A 124 4.42 5.59 -4.69
CA TYR A 124 3.15 6.07 -5.22
C TYR A 124 3.22 7.56 -5.51
N LEU A 125 2.78 7.94 -6.70
CA LEU A 125 2.77 9.30 -7.16
C LEU A 125 1.38 9.68 -7.65
N GLN A 126 0.96 10.91 -7.37
CA GLN A 126 -0.29 11.45 -7.88
C GLN A 126 0.01 12.47 -8.97
N GLY A 127 -0.47 12.23 -10.18
CA GLY A 127 -0.40 13.19 -11.29
C GLY A 127 -1.41 14.32 -11.12
N ALA A 128 -1.06 15.53 -11.54
CA ALA A 128 -1.93 16.70 -11.47
C ALA A 128 -3.17 16.58 -12.41
N SER A 129 -3.05 15.84 -13.52
CA SER A 129 -4.15 15.57 -14.44
C SER A 129 -3.93 14.24 -15.17
N ARG A 130 -5.04 13.64 -15.63
CA ARG A 130 -5.00 12.38 -16.39
C ARG A 130 -4.22 12.50 -17.69
N ASP A 131 -4.37 13.61 -18.40
CA ASP A 131 -3.76 13.84 -19.71
C ASP A 131 -2.22 13.90 -19.65
N ARG A 132 -1.66 14.16 -18.46
CA ARG A 132 -0.21 14.24 -18.25
C ARG A 132 0.40 12.97 -17.66
N LEU A 133 -0.40 11.93 -17.40
CA LEU A 133 0.10 10.70 -16.76
C LEU A 133 1.15 10.00 -17.62
N LYS A 134 0.95 9.97 -18.95
CA LYS A 134 1.89 9.33 -19.87
C LYS A 134 3.23 10.08 -19.93
N ASP A 135 3.19 11.43 -20.05
CA ASP A 135 4.40 12.25 -20.00
C ASP A 135 5.13 12.11 -18.66
N LEU A 136 4.37 12.08 -17.56
CA LEU A 136 4.93 11.85 -16.23
C LEU A 136 5.61 10.48 -16.14
N GLN A 137 4.98 9.43 -16.64
CA GLN A 137 5.52 8.06 -16.67
C GLN A 137 6.85 8.01 -17.43
N GLU A 138 6.91 8.60 -18.64
CA GLU A 138 8.14 8.63 -19.45
C GLU A 138 9.27 9.42 -18.75
N ARG A 139 8.95 10.55 -18.13
CA ARG A 139 9.92 11.35 -17.35
C ARG A 139 10.43 10.61 -16.13
N LEU A 140 9.56 9.93 -15.39
CA LEU A 140 9.93 9.13 -14.23
C LEU A 140 10.81 7.95 -14.64
N THR A 141 10.45 7.25 -15.72
CA THR A 141 11.25 6.13 -16.23
C THR A 141 12.68 6.60 -16.57
N ARG A 142 12.80 7.72 -17.27
CA ARG A 142 14.11 8.30 -17.60
C ARG A 142 14.89 8.71 -16.36
N PHE A 143 14.23 9.40 -15.43
CA PHE A 143 14.86 9.84 -14.19
C PHE A 143 15.38 8.67 -13.34
N LEU A 144 14.58 7.59 -13.21
CA LEU A 144 15.01 6.41 -12.47
C LEU A 144 16.14 5.67 -13.17
N ALA A 145 16.09 5.54 -14.52
CA ALA A 145 17.16 4.93 -15.28
C ALA A 145 18.49 5.68 -15.08
N GLU A 146 18.47 7.01 -15.16
CA GLU A 146 19.66 7.84 -14.88
C GLU A 146 20.19 7.64 -13.45
N ARG A 147 19.30 7.59 -12.47
CA ARG A 147 19.68 7.42 -11.06
C ARG A 147 20.26 6.03 -10.76
N HIS A 148 19.80 5.01 -11.47
CA HIS A 148 20.28 3.62 -11.34
C HIS A 148 21.48 3.35 -12.28
N GLY A 149 21.87 4.31 -13.15
CA GLY A 149 22.96 4.13 -14.11
C GLY A 149 22.65 3.17 -15.24
N LEU A 150 21.35 2.99 -15.55
CA LEU A 150 20.86 2.05 -16.55
C LEU A 150 20.60 2.79 -17.87
N THR A 151 21.14 2.27 -18.98
CA THR A 151 20.99 2.86 -20.32
C THR A 151 20.14 2.02 -21.25
N ASP A 152 20.08 0.69 -21.04
CA ASP A 152 19.26 -0.23 -21.82
C ASP A 152 17.94 -0.49 -21.08
N PRO A 153 16.78 -0.28 -21.72
CA PRO A 153 15.47 -0.59 -21.14
C PRO A 153 15.30 -2.05 -20.72
N ASN A 154 16.04 -2.99 -21.31
CA ASN A 154 15.98 -4.40 -20.94
C ASN A 154 16.67 -4.70 -19.60
N ASP A 155 17.54 -3.80 -19.14
CA ASP A 155 18.28 -3.93 -17.88
C ASP A 155 17.58 -3.23 -16.70
N TYR A 156 16.39 -2.62 -16.93
CA TYR A 156 15.71 -1.89 -15.86
C TYR A 156 15.31 -2.82 -14.71
N ASP A 157 15.75 -2.47 -13.51
CA ASP A 157 15.42 -3.14 -12.25
C ASP A 157 14.16 -2.59 -11.58
N PHE A 158 13.45 -1.69 -12.27
CA PHE A 158 12.21 -1.05 -11.84
C PHE A 158 11.15 -1.07 -12.95
N SER A 159 9.90 -0.86 -12.56
CA SER A 159 8.80 -0.63 -13.50
C SER A 159 8.00 0.61 -13.12
N VAL A 160 7.59 1.40 -14.09
CA VAL A 160 6.71 2.55 -13.90
C VAL A 160 5.36 2.23 -14.56
N ALA A 161 4.35 1.99 -13.75
CA ALA A 161 2.99 1.71 -14.23
C ALA A 161 2.06 2.86 -13.87
N ASN A 162 1.14 3.21 -14.76
CA ASN A 162 0.06 4.11 -14.45
C ASN A 162 -1.28 3.34 -14.37
N GLN A 163 -2.21 3.87 -13.61
CA GLN A 163 -3.50 3.23 -13.40
C GLN A 163 -4.36 3.18 -14.68
N GLN A 164 -4.13 4.09 -15.61
CA GLN A 164 -4.86 4.14 -16.87
C GLN A 164 -4.46 2.99 -17.80
N ASP A 165 -3.17 2.68 -17.90
CA ASP A 165 -2.68 1.53 -18.68
C ASP A 165 -3.26 0.21 -18.15
N ALA A 166 -3.39 0.09 -16.83
CA ALA A 166 -4.02 -1.08 -16.22
C ALA A 166 -5.50 -1.21 -16.60
N LEU A 167 -6.25 -0.11 -16.58
CA LEU A 167 -7.66 -0.08 -17.00
C LEU A 167 -7.83 -0.37 -18.48
N GLU A 168 -6.96 0.17 -19.35
CA GLU A 168 -6.98 -0.09 -20.78
C GLU A 168 -6.72 -1.57 -21.10
N SER A 169 -5.77 -2.19 -20.37
CA SER A 169 -5.50 -3.63 -20.51
C SER A 169 -6.69 -4.50 -20.14
N VAL A 170 -7.40 -4.17 -19.05
CA VAL A 170 -8.63 -4.87 -18.64
C VAL A 170 -9.72 -4.71 -19.70
N ASN A 171 -9.93 -3.50 -20.20
CA ASN A 171 -10.93 -3.21 -21.23
C ASN A 171 -10.63 -3.95 -22.54
N ALA A 172 -9.37 -4.01 -22.95
CA ALA A 172 -8.95 -4.76 -24.15
C ALA A 172 -9.23 -6.25 -23.98
N THR A 173 -8.91 -6.82 -22.81
CA THR A 173 -9.18 -8.24 -22.51
C THR A 173 -10.68 -8.53 -22.52
N THR A 174 -11.49 -7.69 -21.88
CA THR A 174 -12.96 -7.82 -21.86
C THR A 174 -13.55 -7.75 -23.25
N ARG A 175 -13.08 -6.82 -24.09
CA ARG A 175 -13.53 -6.70 -25.48
C ARG A 175 -13.19 -7.95 -26.30
N THR A 176 -12.01 -8.51 -26.14
CA THR A 176 -11.59 -9.74 -26.82
C THR A 176 -12.46 -10.93 -26.41
N LEU A 177 -12.75 -11.08 -25.10
CA LEU A 177 -13.64 -12.11 -24.58
C LEU A 177 -15.08 -11.96 -25.12
N THR A 178 -15.58 -10.73 -25.16
CA THR A 178 -16.92 -10.46 -25.70
C THR A 178 -17.03 -10.81 -27.18
N LEU A 179 -16.02 -10.47 -27.97
CA LEU A 179 -15.97 -10.85 -29.41
C LEU A 179 -15.88 -12.37 -29.59
N PHE A 180 -15.08 -13.04 -28.75
CA PHE A 180 -14.94 -14.50 -28.81
C PHE A 180 -16.28 -15.20 -28.48
N LEU A 181 -16.93 -14.79 -27.39
CA LEU A 181 -18.24 -15.34 -26.98
C LEU A 181 -19.34 -15.04 -28.00
N GLY A 182 -19.34 -13.83 -28.57
CA GLY A 182 -20.28 -13.45 -29.64
C GLY A 182 -20.08 -14.26 -30.93
N GLY A 183 -18.83 -14.60 -31.26
CA GLY A 183 -18.50 -15.43 -32.41
C GLY A 183 -18.85 -16.93 -32.28
N VAL A 184 -18.91 -17.41 -31.00
CA VAL A 184 -19.32 -18.83 -30.74
C VAL A 184 -20.85 -18.98 -30.71
N ALA A 185 -21.58 -17.87 -30.47
CA ALA A 185 -23.04 -17.89 -30.38
C ALA A 185 -23.77 -17.66 -31.77
N ALA A 186 -23.01 -17.44 -32.84
CA ALA A 186 -23.50 -17.23 -34.18
C ALA A 186 -23.26 -18.48 -35.08
#